data_4b4d81abb81cdf380927222a709badb2
#
_entry.id   4b4d81abb81cdf380927222a709badb2
#
_cell.length_a   1.000
_cell.length_b   1.000
_cell.length_c   1.000
_cell.angle_alpha   90.00
_cell.angle_beta   90.00
_cell.angle_gamma   90.00
#
_symmetry.space_group_name_H-M   'P 1'
#
loop_
_entity.id
_entity.type
_entity.pdbx_description
1 polymer ?
#
loop_
_entity_poly.entity_id
_entity_poly.type
_entity_poly.pdbx_seq_one_letter_code
_entity_poly.pdbx_strand_id
1 'polypeptide(L)'
;ADGMKTGYLWKQVRTRESLANIIESYAQVVEEEEADASGKKRKKRKQIFPRFHQLRTVRALLRRAHTDGVGKRYLIQHSAGSGKSNTIAWLAHQLVELRRKDDPMMAQFDSIIVITDRRALDTQIARTIKGYDHVAAIFGHSDNAQELREYLRRGKKIIVTTVQKFPFILDELGDLSGKSFALLIDEAHSSQGGKTTARMHEALGGKVAEEEFEEDSTQDAVNAEIEKRIASRKLLANASYFAFTATPKNKTLELFGEKTLVGDKVQFRSPEELTYTTKQAIQEKFILDVVENYTTYDSFYQVAKTVADDPEFDKVKALKKIRHYVESHDKAIRRKAEIMVDHFIAQVAGKQKIGGKARAMIVCNGIARAIDYWREVSDYLTQIKSPYKAIVAYSGDFEIGGQKKTEADLNGFPSKDIPAN
;
A
#
# COMPACT_ATOMS: atom_id res chain seq x y z
N ALA A 1 -32.87 15.45 -4.13
CA ALA A 1 -32.73 14.08 -3.64
C ALA A 1 -34.14 13.58 -3.38
N ASP A 2 -34.57 12.57 -4.14
CA ASP A 2 -35.99 12.09 -4.20
C ASP A 2 -36.37 11.25 -2.95
N GLY A 3 -35.73 11.44 -1.80
CA GLY A 3 -36.06 10.77 -0.53
C GLY A 3 -35.85 9.24 -0.47
N MET A 4 -35.60 8.58 -1.59
CA MET A 4 -35.36 7.15 -1.63
C MET A 4 -33.90 6.81 -1.27
N LYS A 5 -33.68 6.12 -0.14
CA LYS A 5 -32.35 5.64 0.29
C LYS A 5 -31.63 4.78 -0.77
N THR A 6 -32.37 4.12 -1.65
CA THR A 6 -31.85 3.26 -2.72
C THR A 6 -31.79 3.95 -4.10
N GLY A 7 -32.08 5.25 -4.18
CA GLY A 7 -32.14 5.99 -5.46
C GLY A 7 -30.87 5.88 -6.29
N TYR A 8 -29.69 5.93 -5.64
CA TYR A 8 -28.40 5.73 -6.30
C TYR A 8 -28.31 4.37 -7.02
N LEU A 9 -28.75 3.28 -6.34
CA LEU A 9 -28.69 1.94 -6.89
C LEU A 9 -29.52 1.83 -8.19
N TRP A 10 -30.71 2.38 -8.21
CA TRP A 10 -31.62 2.28 -9.35
C TRP A 10 -31.28 3.25 -10.47
N LYS A 11 -30.93 4.49 -10.14
CA LYS A 11 -30.73 5.57 -11.11
C LYS A 11 -29.31 5.63 -11.70
N GLN A 12 -28.33 5.06 -11.04
CA GLN A 12 -26.93 5.16 -11.46
C GLN A 12 -26.23 3.80 -11.64
N VAL A 13 -26.50 2.82 -10.78
CA VAL A 13 -25.80 1.52 -10.84
C VAL A 13 -26.56 0.53 -11.73
N ARG A 14 -27.89 0.43 -11.60
CA ARG A 14 -28.73 -0.55 -12.31
C ARG A 14 -29.33 -0.02 -13.61
N THR A 15 -28.85 1.08 -14.16
CA THR A 15 -29.20 1.44 -15.53
C THR A 15 -28.59 0.42 -16.50
N ARG A 16 -29.19 0.26 -17.66
CA ARG A 16 -28.76 -0.71 -18.66
C ARG A 16 -27.30 -0.51 -19.07
N GLU A 17 -26.92 0.73 -19.34
CA GLU A 17 -25.58 1.13 -19.72
C GLU A 17 -24.56 0.89 -18.59
N SER A 18 -24.99 1.20 -17.35
CA SER A 18 -24.12 0.99 -16.19
C SER A 18 -23.89 -0.48 -15.90
N LEU A 19 -24.92 -1.32 -16.02
CA LEU A 19 -24.78 -2.77 -15.82
C LEU A 19 -23.88 -3.39 -16.91
N ALA A 20 -24.09 -3.01 -18.18
CA ALA A 20 -23.22 -3.45 -19.27
C ALA A 20 -21.75 -3.09 -18.99
N ASN A 21 -21.48 -1.83 -18.63
CA ASN A 21 -20.14 -1.39 -18.29
C ASN A 21 -19.55 -2.13 -17.06
N ILE A 22 -20.37 -2.43 -16.02
CA ILE A 22 -19.89 -3.18 -14.85
C ILE A 22 -19.50 -4.62 -15.25
N ILE A 23 -20.32 -5.27 -16.08
CA ILE A 23 -20.04 -6.63 -16.53
C ILE A 23 -18.80 -6.66 -17.42
N GLU A 24 -18.68 -5.75 -18.36
CA GLU A 24 -17.61 -5.70 -19.35
C GLU A 24 -16.26 -5.27 -18.72
N SER A 25 -16.27 -4.20 -17.91
CA SER A 25 -15.03 -3.52 -17.49
C SER A 25 -14.63 -3.75 -16.06
N TYR A 26 -15.48 -4.36 -15.21
CA TYR A 26 -15.19 -4.55 -13.78
C TYR A 26 -15.35 -5.98 -13.29
N ALA A 27 -16.33 -6.73 -13.82
CA ALA A 27 -16.57 -8.08 -13.32
C ALA A 27 -15.41 -9.01 -13.66
N GLN A 28 -14.84 -9.67 -12.64
CA GLN A 28 -13.74 -10.61 -12.80
C GLN A 28 -14.01 -11.91 -12.09
N VAL A 29 -13.55 -13.02 -12.67
CA VAL A 29 -13.46 -14.32 -12.00
C VAL A 29 -12.02 -14.55 -11.61
N VAL A 30 -11.74 -14.61 -10.31
CA VAL A 30 -10.41 -14.91 -9.77
C VAL A 30 -10.40 -16.32 -9.20
N GLU A 31 -9.29 -17.02 -9.37
CA GLU A 31 -9.04 -18.31 -8.73
C GLU A 31 -8.19 -18.10 -7.49
N GLU A 32 -8.74 -18.42 -6.31
CA GLU A 32 -8.01 -18.42 -5.05
C GLU A 32 -7.71 -19.86 -4.62
N GLU A 33 -6.49 -20.11 -4.13
CA GLU A 33 -6.18 -21.39 -3.51
C GLU A 33 -6.56 -21.33 -2.02
N GLU A 34 -7.57 -22.08 -1.61
CA GLU A 34 -7.89 -22.31 -0.20
C GLU A 34 -7.37 -23.68 0.22
N ALA A 35 -6.63 -23.75 1.33
CA ALA A 35 -6.32 -25.01 1.98
C ALA A 35 -7.53 -25.47 2.80
N ASP A 36 -8.00 -26.69 2.60
CA ASP A 36 -9.00 -27.30 3.45
C ASP A 36 -8.43 -27.67 4.84
N ALA A 37 -9.27 -28.17 5.74
CA ALA A 37 -8.87 -28.52 7.10
C ALA A 37 -7.77 -29.63 7.13
N SER A 38 -7.56 -30.34 6.03
CA SER A 38 -6.52 -31.36 5.88
C SER A 38 -5.23 -30.82 5.24
N GLY A 39 -5.17 -29.51 4.94
CA GLY A 39 -4.03 -28.89 4.28
C GLY A 39 -4.01 -29.06 2.75
N LYS A 40 -5.02 -29.72 2.15
CA LYS A 40 -5.11 -29.91 0.72
C LYS A 40 -5.56 -28.63 0.04
N LYS A 41 -4.77 -28.11 -0.89
CA LYS A 41 -5.09 -26.91 -1.66
C LYS A 41 -6.20 -27.20 -2.65
N ARG A 42 -7.26 -26.42 -2.61
CA ARG A 42 -8.37 -26.43 -3.59
C ARG A 42 -8.47 -25.07 -4.25
N LYS A 43 -8.61 -25.07 -5.56
CA LYS A 43 -8.92 -23.86 -6.33
C LYS A 43 -10.38 -23.51 -6.17
N LYS A 44 -10.66 -22.31 -5.69
CA LYS A 44 -12.01 -21.77 -5.57
C LYS A 44 -12.15 -20.58 -6.49
N ARG A 45 -13.16 -20.61 -7.33
CA ARG A 45 -13.52 -19.49 -8.19
C ARG A 45 -14.37 -18.50 -7.42
N LYS A 46 -13.98 -17.23 -7.47
CA LYS A 46 -14.69 -16.13 -6.83
C LYS A 46 -14.93 -15.04 -7.85
N GLN A 47 -16.17 -14.59 -7.94
CA GLN A 47 -16.52 -13.46 -8.78
C GLN A 47 -16.36 -12.17 -7.99
N ILE A 48 -15.62 -11.20 -8.54
CA ILE A 48 -15.36 -9.89 -7.94
C ILE A 48 -16.14 -8.84 -8.72
N PHE A 49 -16.85 -7.98 -7.98
CA PHE A 49 -17.52 -6.78 -8.48
C PHE A 49 -16.99 -5.55 -7.74
N PRO A 50 -17.03 -4.36 -8.36
CA PRO A 50 -16.61 -3.14 -7.72
C PRO A 50 -17.60 -2.76 -6.60
N ARG A 51 -17.06 -2.29 -5.48
CA ARG A 51 -17.87 -1.61 -4.47
C ARG A 51 -18.21 -0.20 -4.95
N PHE A 52 -19.21 0.42 -4.31
CA PHE A 52 -19.71 1.73 -4.75
C PHE A 52 -18.61 2.79 -4.83
N HIS A 53 -17.72 2.87 -3.85
CA HIS A 53 -16.61 3.85 -3.84
C HIS A 53 -15.60 3.59 -4.95
N GLN A 54 -15.29 2.31 -5.25
CA GLN A 54 -14.39 1.93 -6.34
C GLN A 54 -14.98 2.31 -7.70
N LEU A 55 -16.24 1.93 -7.93
CA LEU A 55 -16.98 2.26 -9.16
C LEU A 55 -17.07 3.77 -9.38
N ARG A 56 -17.44 4.52 -8.32
CA ARG A 56 -17.52 5.99 -8.35
C ARG A 56 -16.18 6.61 -8.71
N THR A 57 -15.12 6.19 -8.02
CA THR A 57 -13.76 6.72 -8.21
C THR A 57 -13.22 6.45 -9.61
N VAL A 58 -13.32 5.22 -10.12
CA VAL A 58 -12.81 4.89 -11.46
C VAL A 58 -13.56 5.70 -12.52
N ARG A 59 -14.90 5.75 -12.45
CA ARG A 59 -15.71 6.55 -13.38
C ARG A 59 -15.42 8.04 -13.32
N ALA A 60 -15.19 8.58 -12.12
CA ALA A 60 -14.83 9.98 -11.95
C ALA A 60 -13.45 10.28 -12.56
N LEU A 61 -12.47 9.42 -12.34
CA LEU A 61 -11.12 9.58 -12.88
C LEU A 61 -11.10 9.48 -14.42
N LEU A 62 -11.84 8.53 -15.01
CA LEU A 62 -11.96 8.42 -16.47
C LEU A 62 -12.58 9.67 -17.07
N ARG A 63 -13.68 10.17 -16.49
CA ARG A 63 -14.34 11.40 -16.94
C ARG A 63 -13.41 12.61 -16.83
N ARG A 64 -12.70 12.76 -15.71
CA ARG A 64 -11.72 13.83 -15.50
C ARG A 64 -10.56 13.74 -16.48
N ALA A 65 -9.94 12.57 -16.63
CA ALA A 65 -8.85 12.37 -17.56
C ALA A 65 -9.26 12.69 -19.01
N HIS A 66 -10.47 12.30 -19.41
CA HIS A 66 -11.00 12.63 -20.73
C HIS A 66 -11.20 14.13 -20.92
N THR A 67 -11.72 14.83 -19.90
CA THR A 67 -12.05 16.26 -19.98
C THR A 67 -10.81 17.13 -19.87
N ASP A 68 -9.92 16.80 -18.93
CA ASP A 68 -8.77 17.64 -18.55
C ASP A 68 -7.56 17.44 -19.47
N GLY A 69 -7.51 16.34 -20.23
CA GLY A 69 -6.38 15.99 -21.09
C GLY A 69 -5.18 15.41 -20.32
N VAL A 70 -4.04 15.39 -20.99
CA VAL A 70 -2.77 14.89 -20.44
C VAL A 70 -2.07 15.95 -19.57
N GLY A 71 -1.16 15.55 -18.68
CA GLY A 71 -0.38 16.44 -17.83
C GLY A 71 -1.06 16.82 -16.50
N LYS A 72 -2.08 16.11 -16.07
CA LYS A 72 -2.87 16.39 -14.88
C LYS A 72 -2.49 15.51 -13.70
N ARG A 73 -2.90 15.95 -12.50
CA ARG A 73 -2.63 15.26 -11.24
C ARG A 73 -3.93 15.04 -10.48
N TYR A 74 -4.09 13.82 -9.97
CA TYR A 74 -5.27 13.41 -9.22
C TYR A 74 -4.85 12.72 -7.93
N LEU A 75 -5.39 13.17 -6.81
CA LEU A 75 -5.22 12.53 -5.51
C LEU A 75 -6.43 11.67 -5.19
N ILE A 76 -6.19 10.39 -4.94
CA ILE A 76 -7.20 9.42 -4.56
C ILE A 76 -6.92 8.99 -3.12
N GLN A 77 -7.82 9.36 -2.21
CA GLN A 77 -7.71 9.00 -0.81
C GLN A 77 -8.63 7.83 -0.48
N HIS A 78 -8.09 6.63 -0.47
CA HIS A 78 -8.82 5.41 -0.11
C HIS A 78 -8.19 4.77 1.12
N SER A 79 -9.01 4.42 2.12
CA SER A 79 -8.55 3.81 3.36
C SER A 79 -7.76 2.51 3.13
N ALA A 80 -6.91 2.14 4.06
CA ALA A 80 -6.30 0.81 4.07
C ALA A 80 -7.39 -0.27 4.06
N GLY A 81 -7.15 -1.37 3.35
CA GLY A 81 -8.12 -2.46 3.22
C GLY A 81 -9.34 -2.18 2.34
N SER A 82 -9.50 -0.98 1.76
CA SER A 82 -10.64 -0.62 0.89
C SER A 82 -10.61 -1.25 -0.50
N GLY A 83 -9.57 -2.04 -0.81
CA GLY A 83 -9.40 -2.66 -2.14
C GLY A 83 -8.78 -1.72 -3.18
N LYS A 84 -7.83 -0.86 -2.78
CA LYS A 84 -7.08 0.04 -3.68
C LYS A 84 -6.50 -0.67 -4.89
N SER A 85 -5.90 -1.85 -4.69
CA SER A 85 -5.28 -2.64 -5.77
C SER A 85 -6.24 -2.97 -6.90
N ASN A 86 -7.50 -3.35 -6.57
CA ASN A 86 -8.53 -3.59 -7.57
C ASN A 86 -8.94 -2.29 -8.27
N THR A 87 -9.05 -1.18 -7.52
CA THR A 87 -9.37 0.14 -8.11
C THR A 87 -8.30 0.57 -9.11
N ILE A 88 -7.02 0.39 -8.78
CA ILE A 88 -5.87 0.65 -9.65
C ILE A 88 -5.94 -0.23 -10.91
N ALA A 89 -6.19 -1.53 -10.76
CA ALA A 89 -6.27 -2.45 -11.87
C ALA A 89 -7.43 -2.11 -12.84
N TRP A 90 -8.62 -1.83 -12.32
CA TRP A 90 -9.76 -1.38 -13.14
C TRP A 90 -9.51 -0.06 -13.84
N LEU A 91 -8.87 0.89 -13.15
CA LEU A 91 -8.51 2.17 -13.76
C LEU A 91 -7.47 1.98 -14.86
N ALA A 92 -6.40 1.21 -14.60
CA ALA A 92 -5.36 0.95 -15.58
C ALA A 92 -5.93 0.32 -16.86
N HIS A 93 -6.79 -0.67 -16.72
CA HIS A 93 -7.45 -1.33 -17.85
C HIS A 93 -8.28 -0.35 -18.69
N GLN A 94 -9.14 0.45 -18.04
CA GLN A 94 -10.05 1.35 -18.76
C GLN A 94 -9.34 2.60 -19.33
N LEU A 95 -8.22 3.03 -18.74
CA LEU A 95 -7.39 4.10 -19.31
C LEU A 95 -6.73 3.72 -20.64
N VAL A 96 -6.48 2.44 -20.90
CA VAL A 96 -5.95 1.97 -22.20
C VAL A 96 -6.91 2.30 -23.34
N GLU A 97 -8.20 2.21 -23.09
CA GLU A 97 -9.26 2.43 -24.09
C GLU A 97 -9.75 3.88 -24.15
N LEU A 98 -9.30 4.72 -23.19
CA LEU A 98 -9.72 6.10 -23.13
C LEU A 98 -9.26 6.87 -24.35
N ARG A 99 -10.20 7.52 -25.03
CA ARG A 99 -9.95 8.30 -26.24
C ARG A 99 -9.78 9.77 -25.92
N ARG A 100 -9.08 10.48 -26.78
CA ARG A 100 -8.95 11.93 -26.70
C ARG A 100 -10.28 12.60 -26.98
N LYS A 101 -10.53 13.74 -26.33
CA LYS A 101 -11.74 14.52 -26.55
C LYS A 101 -11.75 15.23 -27.90
N ASP A 102 -10.59 15.70 -28.33
CA ASP A 102 -10.36 16.42 -29.60
C ASP A 102 -10.21 15.49 -30.79
N ASP A 103 -9.77 14.25 -30.56
CA ASP A 103 -9.65 13.21 -31.60
C ASP A 103 -10.03 11.82 -31.04
N PRO A 104 -11.28 11.39 -31.23
CA PRO A 104 -11.78 10.09 -30.75
C PRO A 104 -11.09 8.87 -31.38
N MET A 105 -10.33 9.04 -32.45
CA MET A 105 -9.56 7.96 -33.06
C MET A 105 -8.24 7.70 -32.31
N MET A 106 -7.75 8.70 -31.57
CA MET A 106 -6.50 8.63 -30.84
C MET A 106 -6.72 8.24 -29.38
N ALA A 107 -5.85 7.35 -28.87
CA ALA A 107 -5.83 7.03 -27.44
C ALA A 107 -5.37 8.26 -26.62
N GLN A 108 -5.97 8.44 -25.44
CA GLN A 108 -5.57 9.50 -24.50
C GLN A 108 -4.15 9.28 -23.98
N PHE A 109 -3.79 8.01 -23.72
CA PHE A 109 -2.48 7.61 -23.24
C PHE A 109 -1.91 6.48 -24.10
N ASP A 110 -0.62 6.58 -24.43
CA ASP A 110 0.10 5.55 -25.16
C ASP A 110 0.44 4.35 -24.27
N SER A 111 0.83 4.63 -23.02
CA SER A 111 1.10 3.60 -22.02
C SER A 111 0.63 4.03 -20.62
N ILE A 112 0.17 3.05 -19.84
CA ILE A 112 -0.24 3.17 -18.45
C ILE A 112 0.84 2.50 -17.61
N ILE A 113 1.45 3.22 -16.67
CA ILE A 113 2.51 2.72 -15.81
C ILE A 113 1.99 2.64 -14.39
N VAL A 114 1.89 1.44 -13.85
CA VAL A 114 1.47 1.19 -12.46
C VAL A 114 2.72 1.02 -11.61
N ILE A 115 2.85 1.88 -10.62
CA ILE A 115 4.01 1.96 -9.73
C ILE A 115 3.57 1.53 -8.34
N THR A 116 4.15 0.44 -7.84
CA THR A 116 3.82 -0.16 -6.55
C THR A 116 4.93 0.03 -5.55
N ASP A 117 4.59 0.02 -4.27
CA ASP A 117 5.55 0.12 -3.18
C ASP A 117 6.34 -1.17 -2.99
N ARG A 118 5.67 -2.33 -2.97
CA ARG A 118 6.24 -3.61 -2.59
C ARG A 118 6.12 -4.65 -3.69
N ARG A 119 7.16 -5.49 -3.84
CA ARG A 119 7.16 -6.62 -4.79
C ARG A 119 5.95 -7.55 -4.64
N ALA A 120 5.47 -7.77 -3.40
CA ALA A 120 4.29 -8.59 -3.15
C ALA A 120 3.00 -7.95 -3.70
N LEU A 121 2.81 -6.62 -3.53
CA LEU A 121 1.70 -5.87 -4.11
C LEU A 121 1.79 -5.80 -5.63
N ASP A 122 3.01 -5.64 -6.15
CA ASP A 122 3.33 -5.68 -7.57
C ASP A 122 2.81 -6.99 -8.21
N THR A 123 3.11 -8.13 -7.60
CA THR A 123 2.61 -9.44 -8.04
C THR A 123 1.09 -9.55 -7.95
N GLN A 124 0.46 -9.01 -6.90
CA GLN A 124 -0.99 -9.04 -6.72
C GLN A 124 -1.70 -8.18 -7.77
N ILE A 125 -1.24 -6.94 -7.98
CA ILE A 125 -1.80 -6.02 -8.98
C ILE A 125 -1.58 -6.59 -10.38
N ALA A 126 -0.38 -7.12 -10.67
CA ALA A 126 -0.08 -7.79 -11.92
C ALA A 126 -1.02 -8.98 -12.20
N ARG A 127 -1.30 -9.81 -11.19
CA ARG A 127 -2.28 -10.91 -11.32
C ARG A 127 -3.69 -10.38 -11.60
N THR A 128 -4.12 -9.34 -10.90
CA THR A 128 -5.45 -8.74 -11.10
C THR A 128 -5.56 -8.17 -12.51
N ILE A 129 -4.54 -7.48 -13.01
CA ILE A 129 -4.52 -6.94 -14.38
C ILE A 129 -4.49 -8.08 -15.43
N LYS A 130 -3.68 -9.12 -15.21
CA LYS A 130 -3.61 -10.30 -16.10
C LYS A 130 -4.90 -11.13 -16.13
N GLY A 131 -5.74 -11.03 -15.10
CA GLY A 131 -7.02 -11.72 -15.03
C GLY A 131 -8.05 -11.27 -16.09
N TYR A 132 -7.74 -10.23 -16.86
CA TYR A 132 -8.51 -9.84 -18.04
C TYR A 132 -7.92 -10.55 -19.27
N ASP A 133 -8.65 -11.47 -19.88
CA ASP A 133 -8.18 -12.36 -20.94
C ASP A 133 -7.53 -11.67 -22.15
N HIS A 134 -7.87 -10.39 -22.40
CA HIS A 134 -7.36 -9.62 -23.54
C HIS A 134 -6.06 -8.85 -23.26
N VAL A 135 -5.54 -8.86 -22.03
CA VAL A 135 -4.46 -7.98 -21.58
C VAL A 135 -3.07 -8.61 -21.70
N ALA A 136 -2.95 -9.92 -21.81
CA ALA A 136 -1.65 -10.62 -21.82
C ALA A 136 -0.67 -10.09 -22.88
N ALA A 137 -1.15 -9.75 -24.09
CA ALA A 137 -0.30 -9.25 -25.17
C ALA A 137 0.18 -7.81 -24.96
N ILE A 138 -0.59 -7.00 -24.24
CA ILE A 138 -0.34 -5.56 -24.02
C ILE A 138 0.29 -5.26 -22.66
N PHE A 139 0.43 -6.28 -21.81
CA PHE A 139 0.95 -6.19 -20.44
C PHE A 139 2.45 -6.45 -20.38
N GLY A 140 3.17 -5.72 -19.52
CA GLY A 140 4.56 -5.95 -19.15
C GLY A 140 4.75 -5.83 -17.65
N HIS A 141 5.43 -6.80 -17.04
CA HIS A 141 5.91 -6.71 -15.68
C HIS A 141 7.43 -6.59 -15.72
N SER A 142 7.98 -5.49 -15.23
CA SER A 142 9.40 -5.23 -15.35
C SER A 142 10.11 -5.44 -14.02
N ASP A 143 11.10 -6.35 -14.03
CA ASP A 143 11.92 -6.63 -12.87
C ASP A 143 13.18 -5.76 -12.81
N ASN A 144 13.58 -5.15 -13.93
CA ASN A 144 14.74 -4.28 -14.01
C ASN A 144 14.50 -3.05 -14.92
N ALA A 145 15.40 -2.06 -14.87
CA ALA A 145 15.27 -0.83 -15.63
C ALA A 145 15.40 -1.04 -17.16
N GLN A 146 16.16 -2.05 -17.60
CA GLN A 146 16.34 -2.35 -19.01
C GLN A 146 15.05 -2.91 -19.63
N GLU A 147 14.37 -3.84 -18.97
CA GLU A 147 13.08 -4.35 -19.41
C GLU A 147 12.01 -3.26 -19.48
N LEU A 148 12.01 -2.36 -18.47
CA LEU A 148 11.11 -1.22 -18.46
C LEU A 148 11.30 -0.35 -19.70
N ARG A 149 12.57 -0.01 -20.04
CA ARG A 149 12.92 0.75 -21.23
C ARG A 149 12.45 0.06 -22.50
N GLU A 150 12.66 -1.25 -22.59
CA GLU A 150 12.22 -2.05 -23.73
C GLU A 150 10.70 -2.06 -23.88
N TYR A 151 9.95 -2.22 -22.81
CA TYR A 151 8.49 -2.18 -22.83
C TYR A 151 7.95 -0.80 -23.27
N LEU A 152 8.54 0.28 -22.78
CA LEU A 152 8.17 1.65 -23.20
C LEU A 152 8.44 1.87 -24.69
N ARG A 153 9.59 1.43 -25.20
CA ARG A 153 9.94 1.53 -26.63
C ARG A 153 9.03 0.69 -27.51
N ARG A 154 8.72 -0.54 -27.08
CA ARG A 154 7.78 -1.45 -27.77
C ARG A 154 6.33 -1.02 -27.68
N GLY A 155 6.01 0.02 -26.92
CA GLY A 155 4.64 0.54 -26.76
C GLY A 155 3.70 -0.40 -26.01
N LYS A 156 4.21 -1.15 -25.02
CA LYS A 156 3.33 -1.91 -24.10
C LYS A 156 2.33 -0.97 -23.47
N LYS A 157 1.04 -1.38 -23.50
CA LYS A 157 -0.07 -0.54 -23.03
C LYS A 157 -0.15 -0.44 -21.52
N ILE A 158 0.12 -1.52 -20.79
CA ILE A 158 0.15 -1.52 -19.32
C ILE A 158 1.50 -2.09 -18.87
N ILE A 159 2.21 -1.34 -18.05
CA ILE A 159 3.49 -1.73 -17.46
C ILE A 159 3.36 -1.63 -15.95
N VAL A 160 3.65 -2.71 -15.23
CA VAL A 160 3.70 -2.72 -13.77
C VAL A 160 5.14 -2.80 -13.31
N THR A 161 5.50 -1.96 -12.34
CA THR A 161 6.87 -1.84 -11.85
C THR A 161 6.89 -1.30 -10.41
N THR A 162 8.04 -1.43 -9.75
CA THR A 162 8.22 -0.96 -8.37
C THR A 162 8.71 0.48 -8.29
N VAL A 163 8.44 1.15 -7.18
CA VAL A 163 8.76 2.56 -6.93
C VAL A 163 10.26 2.87 -7.02
N GLN A 164 11.14 1.91 -6.73
CA GLN A 164 12.59 2.08 -6.83
C GLN A 164 13.06 2.46 -8.23
N LYS A 165 12.28 2.12 -9.27
CA LYS A 165 12.57 2.43 -10.67
C LYS A 165 12.00 3.77 -11.14
N PHE A 166 11.28 4.48 -10.27
CA PHE A 166 10.59 5.72 -10.64
C PHE A 166 11.53 6.82 -11.21
N PRO A 167 12.73 7.06 -10.66
CA PRO A 167 13.65 8.03 -11.24
C PRO A 167 14.00 7.71 -12.69
N PHE A 168 14.29 6.43 -12.99
CA PHE A 168 14.59 5.97 -14.36
C PHE A 168 13.38 6.11 -15.29
N ILE A 169 12.17 5.88 -14.79
CA ILE A 169 10.92 6.08 -15.55
C ILE A 169 10.82 7.52 -16.01
N LEU A 170 11.02 8.48 -15.13
CA LEU A 170 10.88 9.90 -15.47
C LEU A 170 11.89 10.34 -16.54
N ASP A 171 13.13 9.86 -16.48
CA ASP A 171 14.14 10.18 -17.47
C ASP A 171 13.76 9.60 -18.85
N GLU A 172 13.38 8.33 -18.92
CA GLU A 172 12.95 7.69 -20.17
C GLU A 172 11.67 8.32 -20.76
N LEU A 173 10.71 8.71 -19.91
CA LEU A 173 9.49 9.38 -20.39
C LEU A 173 9.76 10.80 -20.91
N GLY A 174 10.78 11.47 -20.38
CA GLY A 174 11.24 12.77 -20.88
C GLY A 174 11.77 12.67 -22.32
N ASP A 175 12.48 11.61 -22.62
CA ASP A 175 13.03 11.34 -23.95
C ASP A 175 11.93 10.94 -24.97
N LEU A 176 10.78 10.50 -24.49
CA LEU A 176 9.62 10.11 -25.30
C LEU A 176 8.55 11.22 -25.37
N SER A 177 8.96 12.45 -25.61
CA SER A 177 8.11 13.66 -25.61
C SER A 177 6.93 13.62 -26.58
N GLY A 178 6.99 12.80 -27.63
CA GLY A 178 5.89 12.59 -28.58
C GLY A 178 4.81 11.59 -28.12
N LYS A 179 4.98 10.95 -26.96
CA LYS A 179 4.03 9.99 -26.39
C LYS A 179 3.40 10.52 -25.11
N SER A 180 2.22 10.01 -24.78
CA SER A 180 1.46 10.38 -23.59
C SER A 180 1.34 9.22 -22.59
N PHE A 181 1.46 9.52 -21.31
CA PHE A 181 1.55 8.51 -20.25
C PHE A 181 0.56 8.77 -19.11
N ALA A 182 0.06 7.68 -18.49
CA ALA A 182 -0.62 7.73 -17.21
C ALA A 182 0.19 6.95 -16.17
N LEU A 183 0.55 7.60 -15.05
CA LEU A 183 1.28 7.01 -13.95
C LEU A 183 0.32 6.80 -12.77
N LEU A 184 0.06 5.55 -12.41
CA LEU A 184 -0.75 5.17 -11.27
C LEU A 184 0.18 4.79 -10.13
N ILE A 185 0.24 5.60 -9.08
CA ILE A 185 1.19 5.48 -7.97
C ILE A 185 0.43 4.97 -6.75
N ASP A 186 0.75 3.75 -6.29
CA ASP A 186 0.21 3.21 -5.05
C ASP A 186 1.05 3.69 -3.85
N GLU A 187 0.37 3.90 -2.72
CA GLU A 187 0.94 4.42 -1.46
C GLU A 187 1.76 5.72 -1.63
N ALA A 188 1.22 6.67 -2.38
CA ALA A 188 1.83 7.97 -2.67
C ALA A 188 1.86 8.89 -1.42
N HIS A 189 2.46 8.43 -0.33
CA HIS A 189 2.65 9.24 0.87
C HIS A 189 4.15 9.43 1.15
N SER A 190 4.55 10.68 1.41
CA SER A 190 5.92 11.01 1.77
C SER A 190 6.21 10.60 3.22
N SER A 191 7.27 9.84 3.46
CA SER A 191 7.79 9.58 4.79
C SER A 191 8.74 10.71 5.22
N GLN A 192 8.63 11.14 6.48
CA GLN A 192 9.57 12.10 7.06
C GLN A 192 10.79 11.38 7.64
N GLY A 193 11.84 11.20 6.85
CA GLY A 193 13.14 10.69 7.32
C GLY A 193 14.29 11.59 6.90
N GLY A 194 14.51 12.68 7.63
CA GLY A 194 15.51 13.71 7.30
C GLY A 194 16.99 13.33 7.44
N LYS A 195 17.38 12.06 7.55
CA LYS A 195 18.80 11.63 7.65
C LYS A 195 19.27 10.74 6.49
N THR A 196 18.36 10.20 5.70
CA THR A 196 18.68 9.28 4.59
C THR A 196 18.98 10.02 3.30
N THR A 197 18.51 11.26 3.16
CA THR A 197 18.69 12.10 1.96
C THR A 197 20.16 12.44 1.66
N ALA A 198 21.01 12.57 2.69
CA ALA A 198 22.45 12.87 2.50
C ALA A 198 23.21 11.66 1.93
N ARG A 199 22.90 10.45 2.38
CA ARG A 199 23.55 9.20 1.90
C ARG A 199 23.15 8.83 0.48
N MET A 200 21.97 9.20 0.04
CA MET A 200 21.48 8.93 -1.30
C MET A 200 22.04 9.88 -2.35
N HIS A 201 22.37 11.12 -1.99
CA HIS A 201 23.13 12.03 -2.85
C HIS A 201 24.54 11.49 -3.18
N GLU A 202 25.13 10.77 -2.25
CA GLU A 202 26.43 10.13 -2.42
C GLU A 202 26.35 8.86 -3.31
N ALA A 203 25.24 8.11 -3.20
CA ALA A 203 25.01 6.89 -3.98
C ALA A 203 24.59 7.14 -5.46
N LEU A 204 23.92 8.25 -5.76
CA LEU A 204 23.52 8.60 -7.13
C LEU A 204 24.65 9.21 -7.98
N GLY A 205 25.76 9.61 -7.36
CA GLY A 205 26.97 10.10 -8.03
C GLY A 205 28.04 9.03 -8.30
N GLY A 206 27.90 7.83 -7.74
CA GLY A 206 28.81 6.71 -7.89
C GLY A 206 28.14 5.50 -8.54
N LYS A 207 28.87 4.78 -9.38
CA LYS A 207 28.43 3.53 -10.02
C LYS A 207 27.73 2.63 -9.01
N VAL A 208 26.42 2.38 -9.23
CA VAL A 208 25.59 1.52 -8.38
C VAL A 208 26.05 0.08 -8.57
N ALA A 209 26.74 -0.47 -7.56
CA ALA A 209 26.83 -1.90 -7.35
C ALA A 209 25.44 -2.38 -6.86
N GLU A 210 24.97 -3.52 -7.37
CA GLU A 210 23.75 -4.20 -6.97
C GLU A 210 23.90 -4.81 -5.57
N GLU A 211 24.09 -3.98 -4.52
CA GLU A 211 24.12 -4.42 -3.13
C GLU A 211 22.83 -4.06 -2.42
N GLU A 212 22.30 -5.03 -1.71
CA GLU A 212 21.07 -5.09 -0.93
C GLU A 212 20.82 -3.81 -0.11
N PHE A 213 19.87 -3.00 -0.55
CA PHE A 213 19.34 -1.88 0.22
C PHE A 213 18.20 -2.39 1.11
N GLU A 214 18.24 -2.05 2.40
CA GLU A 214 17.12 -2.24 3.31
C GLU A 214 15.85 -1.56 2.75
N GLU A 215 14.77 -2.32 2.54
CA GLU A 215 13.55 -1.89 1.82
C GLU A 215 12.93 -0.59 2.36
N ASP A 216 12.97 -0.34 3.67
CA ASP A 216 12.38 0.84 4.30
C ASP A 216 13.16 2.16 4.03
N SER A 217 14.47 2.08 3.84
CA SER A 217 15.31 3.27 3.58
C SER A 217 15.22 3.74 2.12
N THR A 218 14.95 2.84 1.21
CA THR A 218 14.89 3.09 -0.23
C THR A 218 13.65 3.87 -0.62
N GLN A 219 12.52 3.59 0.03
CA GLN A 219 11.23 4.21 -0.29
C GLN A 219 11.14 5.67 0.11
N ASP A 220 11.66 6.01 1.31
CA ASP A 220 11.75 7.40 1.77
C ASP A 220 12.60 8.24 0.83
N ALA A 221 13.65 7.67 0.30
CA ALA A 221 14.56 8.32 -0.62
C ALA A 221 13.94 8.52 -2.01
N VAL A 222 13.21 7.53 -2.54
CA VAL A 222 12.49 7.65 -3.82
C VAL A 222 11.35 8.67 -3.70
N ASN A 223 10.60 8.66 -2.62
CA ASN A 223 9.55 9.65 -2.37
C ASN A 223 10.13 11.07 -2.26
N ALA A 224 11.32 11.23 -1.63
CA ALA A 224 12.01 12.51 -1.56
C ALA A 224 12.49 13.00 -2.95
N GLU A 225 12.95 12.12 -3.81
CA GLU A 225 13.32 12.46 -5.20
C GLU A 225 12.10 12.78 -6.06
N ILE A 226 10.98 12.05 -5.89
CA ILE A 226 9.69 12.40 -6.49
C ILE A 226 9.28 13.82 -6.06
N GLU A 227 9.33 14.12 -4.75
CA GLU A 227 9.01 15.43 -4.21
C GLU A 227 9.93 16.51 -4.79
N LYS A 228 11.24 16.28 -4.86
CA LYS A 228 12.22 17.22 -5.39
C LYS A 228 11.98 17.52 -6.87
N ARG A 229 11.69 16.50 -7.68
CA ARG A 229 11.38 16.67 -9.12
C ARG A 229 10.04 17.37 -9.32
N ILE A 230 9.05 17.08 -8.47
CA ILE A 230 7.77 17.78 -8.46
C ILE A 230 7.95 19.23 -8.01
N ALA A 231 8.69 19.48 -6.94
CA ALA A 231 8.97 20.83 -6.43
C ALA A 231 9.76 21.69 -7.42
N SER A 232 10.66 21.08 -8.19
CA SER A 232 11.42 21.77 -9.26
C SER A 232 10.58 22.06 -10.51
N ARG A 233 9.27 21.83 -10.49
CA ARG A 233 8.35 21.98 -11.65
C ARG A 233 8.73 21.17 -12.89
N LYS A 234 9.56 20.16 -12.75
CA LYS A 234 9.98 19.25 -13.83
C LYS A 234 9.06 18.03 -13.97
N LEU A 235 7.77 18.18 -13.64
CA LEU A 235 6.78 17.17 -14.01
C LEU A 235 6.62 17.18 -15.53
N LEU A 236 6.56 16.00 -16.07
CA LEU A 236 6.43 15.81 -17.50
C LEU A 236 5.06 16.27 -17.96
N ALA A 237 5.00 17.20 -18.89
CA ALA A 237 3.76 17.70 -19.47
C ALA A 237 3.00 16.62 -20.26
N ASN A 238 3.71 15.57 -20.70
CA ASN A 238 3.18 14.42 -21.42
C ASN A 238 2.74 13.26 -20.49
N ALA A 239 2.73 13.46 -19.16
CA ALA A 239 2.33 12.44 -18.21
C ALA A 239 1.25 12.95 -17.22
N SER A 240 0.19 12.17 -17.02
CA SER A 240 -0.79 12.39 -15.96
C SER A 240 -0.52 11.47 -14.78
N TYR A 241 -0.76 11.96 -13.55
CA TYR A 241 -0.42 11.29 -12.31
C TYR A 241 -1.67 10.99 -11.50
N PHE A 242 -1.85 9.73 -11.12
CA PHE A 242 -2.95 9.23 -10.30
C PHE A 242 -2.37 8.67 -9.01
N ALA A 243 -2.38 9.48 -7.95
CA ALA A 243 -1.73 9.18 -6.68
C ALA A 243 -2.74 8.56 -5.70
N PHE A 244 -2.57 7.28 -5.36
CA PHE A 244 -3.40 6.55 -4.41
C PHE A 244 -2.73 6.52 -3.04
N THR A 245 -3.46 6.86 -1.98
CA THR A 245 -2.97 6.78 -0.61
C THR A 245 -4.12 6.63 0.39
N ALA A 246 -3.86 5.98 1.52
CA ALA A 246 -4.80 5.94 2.64
C ALA A 246 -4.67 7.18 3.54
N THR A 247 -3.46 7.70 3.69
CA THR A 247 -3.07 8.72 4.66
C THR A 247 -2.26 9.83 3.99
N PRO A 248 -2.89 10.72 3.20
CA PRO A 248 -2.18 11.80 2.53
C PRO A 248 -1.54 12.74 3.56
N LYS A 249 -0.24 12.98 3.44
CA LYS A 249 0.47 14.00 4.22
C LYS A 249 0.35 15.37 3.55
N ASN A 250 0.66 16.44 4.26
CA ASN A 250 0.52 17.82 3.75
C ASN A 250 1.17 18.02 2.38
N LYS A 251 2.38 17.52 2.20
CA LYS A 251 3.08 17.60 0.90
C LYS A 251 2.35 16.83 -0.21
N THR A 252 1.86 15.62 0.07
CA THR A 252 1.06 14.85 -0.89
C THR A 252 -0.20 15.60 -1.30
N LEU A 253 -0.86 16.25 -0.32
CA LEU A 253 -2.01 17.11 -0.57
C LEU A 253 -1.66 18.30 -1.47
N GLU A 254 -0.55 19.00 -1.20
CA GLU A 254 -0.08 20.13 -2.01
C GLU A 254 0.27 19.73 -3.45
N LEU A 255 0.82 18.51 -3.62
CA LEU A 255 1.30 18.03 -4.91
C LEU A 255 0.20 17.51 -5.82
N PHE A 256 -0.75 16.74 -5.27
CA PHE A 256 -1.76 16.00 -6.01
C PHE A 256 -3.19 16.42 -5.69
N GLY A 257 -3.41 17.12 -4.59
CA GLY A 257 -4.73 17.56 -4.15
C GLY A 257 -5.25 18.77 -4.93
N GLU A 258 -6.55 18.95 -4.89
CA GLU A 258 -7.21 20.13 -5.42
C GLU A 258 -7.16 21.28 -4.41
N LYS A 259 -6.87 22.47 -4.91
CA LYS A 259 -6.86 23.70 -4.14
C LYS A 259 -8.30 24.12 -3.84
N THR A 260 -8.64 24.22 -2.55
CA THR A 260 -9.92 24.68 -2.06
C THR A 260 -9.73 25.84 -1.10
N LEU A 261 -10.66 26.82 -1.13
CA LEU A 261 -10.70 27.90 -0.14
C LEU A 261 -11.64 27.49 1.00
N VAL A 262 -11.15 27.53 2.23
CA VAL A 262 -11.95 27.30 3.45
C VAL A 262 -11.80 28.53 4.33
N GLY A 263 -12.79 29.43 4.28
CA GLY A 263 -12.63 30.80 4.76
C GLY A 263 -11.53 31.51 3.97
N ASP A 264 -10.62 32.20 4.66
CA ASP A 264 -9.48 32.91 4.04
C ASP A 264 -8.23 32.04 3.85
N LYS A 265 -8.32 30.72 4.15
CA LYS A 265 -7.17 29.80 4.07
C LYS A 265 -7.27 28.89 2.87
N VAL A 266 -6.17 28.81 2.13
CA VAL A 266 -5.99 27.81 1.07
C VAL A 266 -5.73 26.45 1.70
N GLN A 267 -6.52 25.45 1.32
CA GLN A 267 -6.30 24.05 1.69
C GLN A 267 -6.25 23.18 0.43
N PHE A 268 -5.47 22.12 0.49
CA PHE A 268 -5.40 21.13 -0.56
C PHE A 268 -6.10 19.85 -0.07
N ARG A 269 -6.98 19.29 -0.89
CA ARG A 269 -7.77 18.10 -0.52
C ARG A 269 -7.90 17.15 -1.70
N SER A 270 -8.14 15.88 -1.39
CA SER A 270 -8.68 14.95 -2.38
C SER A 270 -10.14 15.31 -2.64
N PRO A 271 -10.61 15.34 -3.90
CA PRO A 271 -12.03 15.54 -4.22
C PRO A 271 -12.92 14.51 -3.52
N GLU A 272 -14.14 14.92 -3.18
CA GLU A 272 -15.09 14.04 -2.48
C GLU A 272 -15.38 12.74 -3.26
N GLU A 273 -15.52 12.83 -4.57
CA GLU A 273 -15.77 11.68 -5.43
C GLU A 273 -14.58 10.70 -5.52
N LEU A 274 -13.36 11.15 -5.16
CA LEU A 274 -12.12 10.37 -5.11
C LEU A 274 -11.71 10.01 -3.68
N THR A 275 -12.60 10.28 -2.71
CA THR A 275 -12.31 10.09 -1.28
C THR A 275 -13.19 8.99 -0.69
N TYR A 276 -12.54 8.02 -0.03
CA TYR A 276 -13.16 7.01 0.82
C TYR A 276 -12.34 6.88 2.10
N THR A 277 -12.78 7.58 3.15
CA THR A 277 -12.02 7.71 4.39
C THR A 277 -12.09 6.46 5.26
N THR A 278 -11.12 6.31 6.18
CA THR A 278 -11.14 5.28 7.23
C THR A 278 -12.42 5.37 8.07
N LYS A 279 -12.88 6.59 8.40
CA LYS A 279 -14.14 6.80 9.13
C LYS A 279 -15.34 6.23 8.39
N GLN A 280 -15.45 6.47 7.07
CA GLN A 280 -16.52 5.89 6.24
C GLN A 280 -16.44 4.36 6.22
N ALA A 281 -15.24 3.80 6.04
CA ALA A 281 -15.02 2.37 6.00
C ALA A 281 -15.39 1.67 7.33
N ILE A 282 -15.15 2.32 8.48
CA ILE A 282 -15.58 1.87 9.81
C ILE A 282 -17.11 1.93 9.94
N GLN A 283 -17.72 3.07 9.58
CA GLN A 283 -19.17 3.24 9.65
C GLN A 283 -19.94 2.23 8.79
N GLU A 284 -19.37 1.87 7.64
CA GLU A 284 -19.89 0.84 6.73
C GLU A 284 -19.53 -0.59 7.18
N LYS A 285 -18.86 -0.73 8.32
CA LYS A 285 -18.40 -2.04 8.88
C LYS A 285 -17.50 -2.82 7.92
N PHE A 286 -16.78 -2.09 7.08
CA PHE A 286 -15.85 -2.67 6.12
C PHE A 286 -14.49 -2.97 6.73
N ILE A 287 -14.05 -2.10 7.64
CA ILE A 287 -12.89 -2.31 8.51
C ILE A 287 -13.34 -2.21 9.97
N LEU A 288 -12.62 -2.86 10.87
CA LEU A 288 -12.86 -2.77 12.29
C LEU A 288 -12.49 -1.38 12.82
N ASP A 289 -13.24 -0.90 13.81
CA ASP A 289 -12.86 0.31 14.53
C ASP A 289 -11.64 0.03 15.40
N VAL A 290 -10.51 0.64 15.02
CA VAL A 290 -9.23 0.48 15.72
C VAL A 290 -9.32 1.05 17.14
N VAL A 291 -10.10 2.13 17.34
CA VAL A 291 -10.23 2.80 18.64
C VAL A 291 -11.06 1.97 19.61
N GLU A 292 -12.13 1.30 19.16
CA GLU A 292 -12.90 0.38 20.00
C GLU A 292 -12.14 -0.89 20.40
N ASN A 293 -11.10 -1.24 19.65
CA ASN A 293 -10.27 -2.43 19.87
C ASN A 293 -8.86 -2.07 20.35
N TYR A 294 -8.69 -0.91 20.97
CA TYR A 294 -7.43 -0.41 21.46
C TYR A 294 -7.23 -0.78 22.94
N THR A 295 -6.04 -1.26 23.29
CA THR A 295 -5.64 -1.53 24.69
C THR A 295 -4.43 -0.67 25.01
N THR A 296 -4.54 0.18 26.06
CA THR A 296 -3.45 1.02 26.54
C THR A 296 -2.47 0.22 27.40
N TYR A 297 -1.20 0.57 27.30
CA TYR A 297 -0.15 0.05 28.19
C TYR A 297 0.41 1.18 29.04
N ASP A 298 -0.09 1.33 30.27
CA ASP A 298 0.15 2.48 31.14
C ASP A 298 1.57 2.57 31.73
N SER A 299 2.30 1.45 31.84
CA SER A 299 3.62 1.41 32.48
C SER A 299 4.68 2.31 31.80
N PHE A 300 4.54 2.59 30.52
CA PHE A 300 5.45 3.47 29.76
C PHE A 300 5.36 4.91 30.24
N TYR A 301 4.17 5.39 30.56
CA TYR A 301 3.93 6.80 30.92
C TYR A 301 4.48 7.17 32.30
N GLN A 302 4.52 6.25 33.26
CA GLN A 302 5.07 6.52 34.58
C GLN A 302 6.57 6.78 34.56
N VAL A 303 7.33 6.01 33.78
CA VAL A 303 8.79 6.22 33.62
C VAL A 303 9.09 7.50 32.84
N ALA A 304 8.32 7.77 31.79
CA ALA A 304 8.48 9.00 30.99
C ALA A 304 8.18 10.28 31.79
N LYS A 305 7.22 10.22 32.73
CA LYS A 305 6.85 11.35 33.59
C LYS A 305 7.95 11.71 34.58
N THR A 306 8.59 10.71 35.18
CA THR A 306 9.67 10.91 36.15
C THR A 306 10.90 11.63 35.53
N VAL A 307 11.18 11.38 34.24
CA VAL A 307 12.31 12.00 33.52
C VAL A 307 11.95 13.38 32.95
N ALA A 308 10.68 13.62 32.65
CA ALA A 308 10.22 14.91 32.13
C ALA A 308 10.35 16.06 33.15
N ASP A 309 10.44 15.73 34.45
CA ASP A 309 10.52 16.69 35.55
C ASP A 309 11.97 16.99 35.98
N ASP A 310 13.00 16.41 35.32
CA ASP A 310 14.42 16.69 35.60
C ASP A 310 14.97 17.79 34.67
N PRO A 311 15.38 18.96 35.21
CA PRO A 311 15.78 20.12 34.40
C PRO A 311 17.16 20.00 33.72
N GLU A 312 17.99 19.03 34.10
CA GLU A 312 19.35 18.87 33.55
C GLU A 312 19.47 17.98 32.32
N PHE A 313 18.35 17.38 31.85
CA PHE A 313 18.38 16.45 30.72
C PHE A 313 17.84 17.05 29.42
N ASP A 314 18.55 16.78 28.30
CA ASP A 314 18.00 16.92 26.96
C ASP A 314 16.78 15.97 26.82
N LYS A 315 15.58 16.54 27.05
CA LYS A 315 14.31 15.81 27.15
C LYS A 315 14.06 14.90 25.94
N VAL A 316 14.47 15.30 24.74
CA VAL A 316 14.23 14.52 23.51
C VAL A 316 15.16 13.31 23.43
N LYS A 317 16.44 13.47 23.77
CA LYS A 317 17.41 12.36 23.75
C LYS A 317 17.17 11.38 24.90
N ALA A 318 16.83 11.87 26.08
CA ALA A 318 16.53 11.05 27.25
C ALA A 318 15.25 10.22 27.04
N LEU A 319 14.15 10.83 26.56
CA LEU A 319 12.91 10.13 26.24
C LEU A 319 13.14 9.05 25.16
N LYS A 320 13.98 9.31 24.16
CA LYS A 320 14.32 8.33 23.13
C LYS A 320 15.12 7.14 23.69
N LYS A 321 16.08 7.39 24.59
CA LYS A 321 16.86 6.32 25.27
C LYS A 321 16.00 5.50 26.23
N ILE A 322 15.14 6.15 27.01
CA ILE A 322 14.23 5.45 27.92
C ILE A 322 13.19 4.64 27.16
N ARG A 323 12.63 5.21 26.11
CA ARG A 323 11.72 4.49 25.22
C ARG A 323 12.39 3.25 24.67
N HIS A 324 13.61 3.38 24.15
CA HIS A 324 14.39 2.24 23.65
C HIS A 324 14.66 1.21 24.74
N TYR A 325 15.03 1.63 25.96
CA TYR A 325 15.27 0.75 27.08
C TYR A 325 14.02 -0.02 27.53
N VAL A 326 12.89 0.68 27.71
CA VAL A 326 11.61 0.05 28.11
C VAL A 326 11.08 -0.88 27.02
N GLU A 327 11.23 -0.49 25.75
CA GLU A 327 10.84 -1.31 24.61
C GLU A 327 11.72 -2.54 24.41
N SER A 328 12.97 -2.50 24.88
CA SER A 328 13.97 -3.57 24.71
C SER A 328 14.16 -4.46 25.93
N HIS A 329 13.53 -4.17 27.05
CA HIS A 329 13.71 -4.97 28.26
C HIS A 329 12.90 -6.28 28.17
N ASP A 330 13.57 -7.43 28.34
CA ASP A 330 12.98 -8.77 28.17
C ASP A 330 11.69 -8.97 28.98
N LYS A 331 11.66 -8.49 30.23
CA LYS A 331 10.44 -8.55 31.07
C LYS A 331 9.27 -7.75 30.49
N ALA A 332 9.55 -6.63 29.82
CA ALA A 332 8.52 -5.83 29.20
C ALA A 332 8.02 -6.50 27.91
N ILE A 333 8.89 -7.11 27.11
CA ILE A 333 8.53 -7.87 25.92
C ILE A 333 7.68 -9.08 26.33
N ARG A 334 8.12 -9.84 27.34
CA ARG A 334 7.37 -10.97 27.88
C ARG A 334 5.97 -10.58 28.30
N ARG A 335 5.84 -9.53 29.13
CA ARG A 335 4.53 -9.08 29.62
C ARG A 335 3.60 -8.62 28.51
N LYS A 336 4.13 -7.91 27.53
CA LYS A 336 3.36 -7.52 26.34
C LYS A 336 2.93 -8.74 25.52
N ALA A 337 3.80 -9.72 25.33
CA ALA A 337 3.48 -10.96 24.62
C ALA A 337 2.34 -11.71 25.31
N GLU A 338 2.39 -11.87 26.65
CA GLU A 338 1.31 -12.47 27.44
C GLU A 338 -0.03 -11.75 27.23
N ILE A 339 -0.07 -10.41 27.39
CA ILE A 339 -1.30 -9.61 27.21
C ILE A 339 -1.85 -9.75 25.78
N MET A 340 -0.99 -9.71 24.75
CA MET A 340 -1.44 -9.84 23.36
C MET A 340 -2.02 -11.22 23.07
N VAL A 341 -1.39 -12.29 23.57
CA VAL A 341 -1.85 -13.67 23.42
C VAL A 341 -3.16 -13.88 24.16
N ASP A 342 -3.27 -13.44 25.42
CA ASP A 342 -4.49 -13.55 26.21
C ASP A 342 -5.65 -12.82 25.56
N HIS A 343 -5.40 -11.60 25.07
CA HIS A 343 -6.41 -10.82 24.33
C HIS A 343 -6.84 -11.54 23.05
N PHE A 344 -5.91 -12.05 22.27
CA PHE A 344 -6.23 -12.80 21.05
C PHE A 344 -7.08 -14.03 21.35
N ILE A 345 -6.70 -14.82 22.35
CA ILE A 345 -7.45 -16.03 22.73
C ILE A 345 -8.84 -15.67 23.25
N ALA A 346 -8.95 -14.73 24.19
CA ALA A 346 -10.22 -14.40 24.84
C ALA A 346 -11.18 -13.62 23.94
N GLN A 347 -10.68 -12.65 23.17
CA GLN A 347 -11.53 -11.69 22.46
C GLN A 347 -11.69 -11.98 20.96
N VAL A 348 -10.76 -12.73 20.37
CA VAL A 348 -10.77 -13.00 18.93
C VAL A 348 -11.08 -14.46 18.67
N ALA A 349 -10.23 -15.37 19.12
CA ALA A 349 -10.39 -16.80 18.89
C ALA A 349 -11.58 -17.38 19.66
N GLY A 350 -11.70 -17.09 20.95
CA GLY A 350 -12.79 -17.57 21.81
C GLY A 350 -14.18 -17.07 21.39
N LYS A 351 -14.25 -15.88 20.79
CA LYS A 351 -15.49 -15.34 20.21
C LYS A 351 -15.73 -15.76 18.76
N GLN A 352 -14.94 -16.67 18.24
CA GLN A 352 -15.01 -17.18 16.87
C GLN A 352 -15.10 -16.06 15.80
N LYS A 353 -14.45 -14.92 16.05
CA LYS A 353 -14.40 -13.84 15.06
C LYS A 353 -13.80 -14.37 13.76
N ILE A 354 -14.31 -13.86 12.63
CA ILE A 354 -13.90 -14.29 11.27
C ILE A 354 -14.11 -15.80 11.05
N GLY A 355 -15.22 -16.35 11.60
CA GLY A 355 -15.56 -17.77 11.44
C GLY A 355 -14.54 -18.74 12.04
N GLY A 356 -13.84 -18.34 13.12
CA GLY A 356 -12.82 -19.15 13.79
C GLY A 356 -11.46 -19.20 13.07
N LYS A 357 -11.30 -18.48 11.95
CA LYS A 357 -10.06 -18.44 11.15
C LYS A 357 -9.23 -17.17 11.40
N ALA A 358 -9.49 -16.47 12.49
CA ALA A 358 -8.77 -15.24 12.81
C ALA A 358 -7.27 -15.50 13.04
N ARG A 359 -6.44 -14.57 12.56
CA ARG A 359 -4.99 -14.54 12.80
C ARG A 359 -4.64 -13.24 13.50
N ALA A 360 -3.53 -13.23 14.24
CA ALA A 360 -2.94 -12.03 14.80
C ALA A 360 -1.60 -11.74 14.13
N MET A 361 -1.25 -10.48 14.00
CA MET A 361 0.05 -10.04 13.49
C MET A 361 0.65 -9.03 14.46
N ILE A 362 1.88 -9.27 14.88
CA ILE A 362 2.66 -8.34 15.71
C ILE A 362 3.69 -7.67 14.78
N VAL A 363 3.55 -6.37 14.61
CA VAL A 363 4.49 -5.57 13.81
C VAL A 363 5.53 -4.98 14.74
N CYS A 364 6.82 -5.26 14.44
CA CYS A 364 7.94 -4.87 15.26
C CYS A 364 8.84 -3.86 14.55
N ASN A 365 9.56 -3.06 15.34
CA ASN A 365 10.56 -2.12 14.83
C ASN A 365 11.90 -2.84 14.66
N GLY A 366 12.07 -3.54 13.53
CA GLY A 366 13.28 -4.26 13.15
C GLY A 366 13.27 -5.75 13.45
N ILE A 367 14.18 -6.47 12.77
CA ILE A 367 14.27 -7.96 12.80
C ILE A 367 14.56 -8.49 14.19
N ALA A 368 15.55 -7.90 14.90
CA ALA A 368 15.89 -8.32 16.27
C ALA A 368 14.65 -8.37 17.18
N ARG A 369 13.84 -7.31 17.10
CA ARG A 369 12.64 -7.18 17.91
C ARG A 369 11.55 -8.16 17.50
N ALA A 370 11.43 -8.45 16.21
CA ALA A 370 10.48 -9.46 15.73
C ALA A 370 10.86 -10.86 16.26
N ILE A 371 12.15 -11.18 16.32
CA ILE A 371 12.66 -12.44 16.86
C ILE A 371 12.43 -12.52 18.37
N ASP A 372 12.65 -11.44 19.13
CA ASP A 372 12.42 -11.41 20.57
C ASP A 372 10.93 -11.67 20.88
N TYR A 373 10.00 -10.96 20.20
CA TYR A 373 8.57 -11.21 20.39
C TYR A 373 8.15 -12.60 19.94
N TRP A 374 8.68 -13.10 18.83
CA TRP A 374 8.38 -14.46 18.37
C TRP A 374 8.76 -15.52 19.42
N ARG A 375 9.93 -15.39 20.05
CA ARG A 375 10.37 -16.29 21.14
C ARG A 375 9.42 -16.21 22.33
N GLU A 376 9.17 -15.02 22.87
CA GLU A 376 8.31 -14.84 24.03
C GLU A 376 6.89 -15.28 23.79
N VAL A 377 6.32 -15.02 22.61
CA VAL A 377 4.99 -15.49 22.23
C VAL A 377 4.96 -17.02 22.11
N SER A 378 5.96 -17.63 21.48
CA SER A 378 6.07 -19.09 21.32
C SER A 378 6.19 -19.79 22.66
N ASP A 379 7.03 -19.26 23.55
CA ASP A 379 7.23 -19.79 24.91
C ASP A 379 5.96 -19.70 25.73
N TYR A 380 5.24 -18.55 25.64
CA TYR A 380 3.99 -18.38 26.35
C TYR A 380 2.87 -19.28 25.82
N LEU A 381 2.72 -19.40 24.50
CA LEU A 381 1.76 -20.31 23.87
C LEU A 381 2.04 -21.77 24.31
N THR A 382 3.30 -22.18 24.41
CA THR A 382 3.72 -23.50 24.90
C THR A 382 3.35 -23.66 26.38
N GLN A 383 3.65 -22.67 27.21
CA GLN A 383 3.34 -22.67 28.64
C GLN A 383 1.85 -22.87 28.92
N ILE A 384 0.99 -22.18 28.18
CA ILE A 384 -0.48 -22.28 28.33
C ILE A 384 -1.10 -23.45 27.53
N LYS A 385 -0.26 -24.30 26.92
CA LYS A 385 -0.68 -25.44 26.07
C LYS A 385 -1.68 -25.04 24.98
N SER A 386 -1.43 -23.89 24.34
CA SER A 386 -2.29 -23.36 23.28
C SER A 386 -2.18 -24.21 22.00
N PRO A 387 -3.27 -24.41 21.24
CA PRO A 387 -3.23 -25.03 19.93
C PRO A 387 -2.62 -24.10 18.85
N TYR A 388 -2.48 -22.80 19.15
CA TYR A 388 -1.92 -21.82 18.23
C TYR A 388 -0.40 -21.85 18.24
N LYS A 389 0.19 -21.46 17.09
CA LYS A 389 1.64 -21.35 16.92
C LYS A 389 1.99 -19.95 16.45
N ALA A 390 3.12 -19.42 16.89
CA ALA A 390 3.69 -18.20 16.37
C ALA A 390 4.69 -18.51 15.25
N ILE A 391 4.71 -17.69 14.22
CA ILE A 391 5.71 -17.69 13.16
C ILE A 391 6.37 -16.32 13.10
N VAL A 392 7.66 -16.28 12.72
CA VAL A 392 8.37 -15.03 12.46
C VAL A 392 8.52 -14.82 10.96
N ALA A 393 8.34 -13.57 10.51
CA ALA A 393 8.50 -13.19 9.12
C ALA A 393 9.39 -11.94 9.01
N TYR A 394 10.45 -12.02 8.20
CA TYR A 394 11.35 -10.91 7.88
C TYR A 394 12.09 -11.17 6.57
N SER A 395 12.65 -10.14 5.97
CA SER A 395 13.40 -10.28 4.72
C SER A 395 14.89 -10.39 5.00
N GLY A 396 15.59 -11.22 4.21
CA GLY A 396 17.04 -11.41 4.29
C GLY A 396 17.48 -12.37 5.41
N ASP A 397 18.70 -12.20 5.90
CA ASP A 397 19.29 -12.95 7.00
C ASP A 397 19.56 -12.04 8.20
N PHE A 398 19.57 -12.63 9.40
CA PHE A 398 19.89 -11.95 10.65
C PHE A 398 20.86 -12.77 11.48
N GLU A 399 21.86 -12.11 12.06
CA GLU A 399 22.89 -12.80 12.86
C GLU A 399 22.37 -13.12 14.26
N ILE A 400 22.33 -14.42 14.59
CA ILE A 400 21.90 -14.94 15.90
C ILE A 400 22.97 -15.88 16.38
N GLY A 401 23.62 -15.52 17.49
CA GLY A 401 24.70 -16.38 18.10
C GLY A 401 25.86 -16.61 17.14
N GLY A 402 26.24 -15.63 16.33
CA GLY A 402 27.34 -15.73 15.37
C GLY A 402 27.02 -16.50 14.09
N GLN A 403 25.73 -16.85 13.87
CA GLN A 403 25.26 -17.49 12.64
C GLN A 403 24.20 -16.66 11.97
N LYS A 404 24.31 -16.50 10.64
CA LYS A 404 23.26 -15.89 9.81
C LYS A 404 22.10 -16.86 9.67
N LYS A 405 20.90 -16.42 10.02
CA LYS A 405 19.66 -17.20 9.94
C LYS A 405 18.58 -16.43 9.19
N THR A 406 17.87 -17.14 8.34
CA THR A 406 16.68 -16.66 7.65
C THR A 406 15.43 -16.96 8.47
N GLU A 407 14.29 -16.37 8.09
CA GLU A 407 12.99 -16.72 8.67
C GLU A 407 12.65 -18.22 8.52
N ALA A 408 13.07 -18.84 7.39
CA ALA A 408 12.88 -20.26 7.16
C ALA A 408 13.62 -21.13 8.18
N ASP A 409 14.86 -20.74 8.52
CA ASP A 409 15.66 -21.44 9.53
C ASP A 409 15.04 -21.37 10.92
N LEU A 410 14.41 -20.24 11.27
CA LEU A 410 13.75 -20.05 12.57
C LEU A 410 12.41 -20.76 12.66
N ASN A 411 11.61 -20.72 11.59
CA ASN A 411 10.31 -21.35 11.55
C ASN A 411 10.37 -22.86 11.32
N GLY A 412 11.47 -23.38 10.76
CA GLY A 412 11.63 -24.80 10.42
C GLY A 412 10.88 -25.25 9.16
N PHE A 413 10.46 -24.29 8.30
CA PHE A 413 9.79 -24.54 7.03
C PHE A 413 10.11 -23.44 6.00
N PRO A 414 9.98 -23.71 4.68
CA PRO A 414 10.33 -22.72 3.65
C PRO A 414 9.50 -21.43 3.72
N SER A 415 10.13 -20.28 3.45
CA SER A 415 9.49 -18.96 3.46
C SER A 415 8.24 -18.86 2.57
N LYS A 416 8.19 -19.62 1.47
CA LYS A 416 7.01 -19.69 0.58
C LYS A 416 5.74 -20.24 1.26
N ASP A 417 5.92 -20.97 2.37
CA ASP A 417 4.81 -21.55 3.15
C ASP A 417 4.34 -20.62 4.27
N ILE A 418 5.01 -19.49 4.50
CA ILE A 418 4.51 -18.39 5.32
C ILE A 418 3.30 -17.82 4.59
N PRO A 419 2.09 -17.84 5.20
CA PRO A 419 0.91 -17.33 4.52
C PRO A 419 1.12 -15.86 4.18
N ALA A 420 1.13 -15.55 2.91
CA ALA A 420 0.99 -14.16 2.49
C ALA A 420 -0.33 -13.62 3.06
N ASN A 421 -0.25 -12.52 3.82
CA ASN A 421 -1.29 -11.87 4.63
C ASN A 421 -2.72 -12.18 4.27
#